data_2a4c9c2ca8fa362b55961e2f5227202a
#
_entry.id   2a4c9c2ca8fa362b55961e2f5227202a
#
_cell.length_a   1.000
_cell.length_b   1.000
_cell.length_c   1.000
_cell.angle_alpha   90.00
_cell.angle_beta   90.00
_cell.angle_gamma   90.00
#
_symmetry.space_group_name_H-M   'P 1'
#
loop_
_entity.id
_entity.type
_entity.pdbx_description
1 polymer ?
#
loop_
_entity_poly.entity_id
_entity_poly.type
_entity_poly.pdbx_seq_one_letter_code
_entity_poly.pdbx_strand_id
1 'polypeptide(L)'
;MSRSRSGSEPGKVDARSERWREHRKKVRAEIVDAAFRSIDKHGPEVSLREIAEEAGTAKPKIYRHFTDKSDLFQAIGKRLRDMLWGAIFSNIDAATDPTREVVRRGVAEYVNLVEQHPNVLRFMLQGRFPEQAESTQRALNEGREITMAFADTFNNELRGMQLDPAALQLAAAAAFGACSAATDWWLGPDPDSPRRMPTDEFINHLTTIMLGTVNGTADLLGVALDPDRPIHDAMQRRAAAG
;
A
#
# COMPACT_ATOMS: atom_id res chain seq x y z
N MET A 1 40.48 -13.15 50.63
CA MET A 1 40.23 -14.07 49.52
C MET A 1 38.98 -13.59 48.78
N SER A 2 39.21 -12.81 47.70
CA SER A 2 38.12 -12.20 46.90
C SER A 2 38.01 -12.99 45.59
N ARG A 3 36.80 -13.52 45.30
CA ARG A 3 36.53 -14.28 44.05
C ARG A 3 36.03 -13.28 42.99
N SER A 4 36.86 -13.12 41.97
CA SER A 4 36.51 -12.43 40.71
C SER A 4 35.37 -13.17 40.02
N ARG A 5 34.23 -12.48 39.78
CA ARG A 5 33.20 -12.89 38.84
C ARG A 5 33.63 -12.49 37.46
N SER A 6 33.85 -13.47 36.57
CA SER A 6 34.11 -13.25 35.14
C SER A 6 32.83 -12.73 34.49
N GLY A 7 32.91 -11.53 33.97
CA GLY A 7 31.87 -10.96 33.13
C GLY A 7 31.85 -11.69 31.79
N SER A 8 30.74 -12.30 31.44
CA SER A 8 30.45 -12.82 30.11
C SER A 8 30.24 -11.66 29.13
N GLU A 9 31.04 -11.58 28.07
CA GLU A 9 30.96 -10.60 27.00
C GLU A 9 29.58 -10.68 26.28
N PRO A 10 28.77 -9.60 26.24
CA PRO A 10 27.46 -9.60 25.58
C PRO A 10 27.52 -9.55 24.04
N GLY A 11 28.67 -9.27 23.43
CA GLY A 11 28.78 -8.90 22.01
C GLY A 11 28.65 -10.04 20.99
N LYS A 12 28.97 -11.29 21.38
CA LYS A 12 29.01 -12.42 20.39
C LYS A 12 27.66 -13.08 20.13
N VAL A 13 26.75 -13.06 21.11
CA VAL A 13 25.41 -13.66 20.98
C VAL A 13 24.53 -12.75 20.11
N ASP A 14 24.71 -11.43 20.19
CA ASP A 14 23.92 -10.43 19.49
C ASP A 14 24.21 -10.41 17.97
N ALA A 15 25.46 -10.42 17.57
CA ALA A 15 25.87 -10.42 16.15
C ALA A 15 25.47 -11.70 15.37
N ARG A 16 25.27 -12.83 16.04
CA ARG A 16 24.80 -14.08 15.41
C ARG A 16 23.29 -14.05 15.24
N SER A 17 22.55 -13.58 16.24
CA SER A 17 21.10 -13.45 16.19
C SER A 17 20.68 -12.37 15.18
N GLU A 18 21.48 -11.31 15.03
CA GLU A 18 21.26 -10.25 14.03
C GLU A 18 21.44 -10.76 12.60
N ARG A 19 22.53 -11.47 12.32
CA ARG A 19 22.76 -12.10 11.00
C ARG A 19 21.66 -13.12 10.64
N TRP A 20 21.13 -13.86 11.61
CA TRP A 20 20.00 -14.77 11.41
C TRP A 20 18.71 -14.03 11.08
N ARG A 21 18.42 -12.93 11.75
CA ARG A 21 17.26 -12.06 11.46
C ARG A 21 17.33 -11.46 10.06
N GLU A 22 18.50 -10.93 9.70
CA GLU A 22 18.70 -10.34 8.36
C GLU A 22 18.60 -11.41 7.25
N HIS A 23 19.20 -12.56 7.44
CA HIS A 23 19.07 -13.67 6.50
C HIS A 23 17.60 -14.11 6.34
N ARG A 24 16.83 -14.19 7.44
CA ARG A 24 15.42 -14.54 7.41
C ARG A 24 14.58 -13.50 6.67
N LYS A 25 14.85 -12.21 6.88
CA LYS A 25 14.19 -11.11 6.14
C LYS A 25 14.50 -11.20 4.65
N LYS A 26 15.76 -11.44 4.28
CA LYS A 26 16.18 -11.59 2.88
C LYS A 26 15.44 -12.74 2.20
N VAL A 27 15.39 -13.92 2.81
CA VAL A 27 14.68 -15.08 2.23
C VAL A 27 13.18 -14.83 2.13
N ARG A 28 12.55 -14.12 3.11
CA ARG A 28 11.15 -13.71 3.00
C ARG A 28 10.93 -12.80 1.79
N ALA A 29 11.79 -11.82 1.58
CA ALA A 29 11.70 -10.90 0.44
C ALA A 29 11.85 -11.65 -0.89
N GLU A 30 12.81 -12.58 -1.01
CA GLU A 30 13.00 -13.41 -2.20
C GLU A 30 11.76 -14.27 -2.53
N ILE A 31 11.08 -14.83 -1.51
CA ILE A 31 9.83 -15.58 -1.71
C ILE A 31 8.70 -14.64 -2.15
N VAL A 32 8.60 -13.44 -1.60
CA VAL A 32 7.59 -12.45 -2.02
C VAL A 32 7.83 -12.00 -3.45
N ASP A 33 9.08 -11.72 -3.85
CA ASP A 33 9.41 -11.36 -5.23
C ASP A 33 9.11 -12.52 -6.21
N ALA A 34 9.34 -13.78 -5.79
CA ALA A 34 8.93 -14.95 -6.57
C ALA A 34 7.40 -15.08 -6.64
N ALA A 35 6.67 -14.76 -5.57
CA ALA A 35 5.21 -14.74 -5.59
C ALA A 35 4.67 -13.70 -6.60
N PHE A 36 5.25 -12.49 -6.65
CA PHE A 36 4.91 -11.49 -7.66
C PHE A 36 5.09 -12.04 -9.08
N ARG A 37 6.27 -12.58 -9.39
CA ARG A 37 6.54 -13.14 -10.73
C ARG A 37 5.60 -14.31 -11.06
N SER A 38 5.31 -15.16 -10.08
CA SER A 38 4.40 -16.29 -10.27
C SER A 38 2.97 -15.84 -10.53
N ILE A 39 2.49 -14.81 -9.81
CA ILE A 39 1.17 -14.22 -10.01
C ILE A 39 1.09 -13.54 -11.40
N ASP A 40 2.09 -12.74 -11.77
CA ASP A 40 2.13 -12.07 -13.08
C ASP A 40 2.10 -13.09 -14.23
N LYS A 41 2.79 -14.24 -14.08
CA LYS A 41 2.91 -15.28 -15.09
C LYS A 41 1.70 -16.21 -15.17
N HIS A 42 1.13 -16.59 -14.04
CA HIS A 42 0.08 -17.62 -13.95
C HIS A 42 -1.32 -17.06 -13.67
N GLY A 43 -1.41 -15.74 -13.40
CA GLY A 43 -2.66 -15.07 -13.07
C GLY A 43 -3.00 -15.10 -11.57
N PRO A 44 -4.18 -14.52 -11.22
CA PRO A 44 -4.58 -14.32 -9.83
C PRO A 44 -4.96 -15.61 -9.08
N GLU A 45 -5.14 -16.72 -9.78
CA GLU A 45 -5.50 -18.04 -9.23
C GLU A 45 -4.27 -18.89 -8.85
N VAL A 46 -3.07 -18.27 -8.83
CA VAL A 46 -1.80 -18.94 -8.57
C VAL A 46 -1.83 -19.75 -7.26
N SER A 47 -1.32 -20.97 -7.33
CA SER A 47 -1.20 -21.84 -6.18
C SER A 47 0.11 -21.61 -5.39
N LEU A 48 0.11 -21.98 -4.10
CA LEU A 48 1.34 -21.95 -3.30
C LEU A 48 2.44 -22.89 -3.84
N ARG A 49 2.07 -23.89 -4.61
CA ARG A 49 3.01 -24.80 -5.29
C ARG A 49 3.75 -24.06 -6.40
N GLU A 50 3.04 -23.35 -7.25
CA GLU A 50 3.63 -22.54 -8.34
C GLU A 50 4.53 -21.44 -7.79
N ILE A 51 4.13 -20.77 -6.69
CA ILE A 51 4.99 -19.80 -5.99
C ILE A 51 6.27 -20.49 -5.48
N ALA A 52 6.17 -21.68 -4.91
CA ALA A 52 7.34 -22.40 -4.43
C ALA A 52 8.29 -22.82 -5.57
N GLU A 53 7.73 -23.29 -6.69
CA GLU A 53 8.48 -23.62 -7.91
C GLU A 53 9.21 -22.38 -8.47
N GLU A 54 8.52 -21.24 -8.57
CA GLU A 54 9.11 -19.97 -8.99
C GLU A 54 10.21 -19.46 -8.05
N ALA A 55 10.06 -19.73 -6.73
CA ALA A 55 11.07 -19.42 -5.71
C ALA A 55 12.25 -20.41 -5.69
N GLY A 56 12.28 -21.41 -6.58
CA GLY A 56 13.29 -22.47 -6.57
C GLY A 56 13.31 -23.29 -5.27
N THR A 57 12.13 -23.50 -4.66
CA THR A 57 12.02 -24.13 -3.36
C THR A 57 10.82 -25.08 -3.28
N ALA A 58 10.59 -25.67 -2.11
CA ALA A 58 9.44 -26.52 -1.86
C ALA A 58 8.46 -25.84 -0.88
N LYS A 59 7.16 -26.11 -1.01
CA LYS A 59 6.08 -25.62 -0.16
C LYS A 59 6.40 -25.66 1.36
N PRO A 60 7.01 -26.74 1.93
CA PRO A 60 7.40 -26.75 3.34
C PRO A 60 8.41 -25.69 3.74
N LYS A 61 9.28 -25.24 2.80
CA LYS A 61 10.24 -24.16 3.09
C LYS A 61 9.54 -22.80 3.16
N ILE A 62 8.50 -22.57 2.37
CA ILE A 62 7.68 -21.35 2.50
C ILE A 62 7.10 -21.26 3.92
N TYR A 63 6.51 -22.32 4.44
CA TYR A 63 5.94 -22.37 5.80
C TYR A 63 6.96 -22.23 6.94
N ARG A 64 8.27 -22.33 6.68
CA ARG A 64 9.30 -21.96 7.67
C ARG A 64 9.47 -20.44 7.80
N HIS A 65 9.07 -19.69 6.78
CA HIS A 65 9.21 -18.23 6.71
C HIS A 65 7.89 -17.50 6.86
N PHE A 66 6.78 -18.15 6.55
CA PHE A 66 5.42 -17.61 6.65
C PHE A 66 4.58 -18.56 7.51
N THR A 67 3.88 -18.00 8.49
CA THR A 67 3.06 -18.76 9.44
C THR A 67 1.95 -19.52 8.71
N ASP A 68 1.34 -18.86 7.73
CA ASP A 68 0.26 -19.38 6.91
C ASP A 68 0.20 -18.66 5.56
N LYS A 69 -0.81 -18.99 4.75
CA LYS A 69 -1.06 -18.31 3.47
C LYS A 69 -1.38 -16.83 3.65
N SER A 70 -2.01 -16.45 4.76
CA SER A 70 -2.37 -15.07 5.06
C SER A 70 -1.14 -14.21 5.33
N ASP A 71 -0.14 -14.71 6.07
CA ASP A 71 1.12 -14.03 6.31
C ASP A 71 1.87 -13.76 4.98
N LEU A 72 1.82 -14.72 4.03
CA LEU A 72 2.36 -14.50 2.69
C LEU A 72 1.56 -13.46 1.91
N PHE A 73 0.23 -13.51 1.95
CA PHE A 73 -0.65 -12.54 1.31
C PHE A 73 -0.39 -11.11 1.82
N GLN A 74 -0.28 -10.94 3.13
CA GLN A 74 0.08 -9.66 3.75
C GLN A 74 1.46 -9.16 3.31
N ALA A 75 2.43 -10.06 3.19
CA ALA A 75 3.76 -9.69 2.72
C ALA A 75 3.76 -9.25 1.23
N ILE A 76 2.90 -9.86 0.39
CA ILE A 76 2.68 -9.45 -0.99
C ILE A 76 2.03 -8.06 -1.02
N GLY A 77 0.97 -7.83 -0.24
CA GLY A 77 0.31 -6.52 -0.12
C GLY A 77 1.27 -5.43 0.38
N LYS A 78 2.10 -5.76 1.37
CA LYS A 78 3.16 -4.86 1.85
C LYS A 78 4.15 -4.50 0.72
N ARG A 79 4.60 -5.47 -0.07
CA ARG A 79 5.50 -5.24 -1.20
C ARG A 79 4.88 -4.32 -2.25
N LEU A 80 3.62 -4.57 -2.60
CA LEU A 80 2.86 -3.73 -3.54
C LEU A 80 2.76 -2.28 -3.03
N ARG A 81 2.43 -2.11 -1.76
CA ARG A 81 2.38 -0.80 -1.09
C ARG A 81 3.74 -0.09 -1.11
N ASP A 82 4.82 -0.80 -0.76
CA ASP A 82 6.17 -0.22 -0.74
C ASP A 82 6.61 0.21 -2.16
N MET A 83 6.22 -0.53 -3.21
CA MET A 83 6.44 -0.13 -4.62
C MET A 83 5.66 1.14 -4.97
N LEU A 84 4.38 1.20 -4.62
CA LEU A 84 3.53 2.37 -4.88
C LEU A 84 4.08 3.62 -4.16
N TRP A 85 4.43 3.49 -2.88
CA TRP A 85 5.01 4.59 -2.12
C TRP A 85 6.33 5.06 -2.71
N GLY A 86 7.21 4.12 -3.08
CA GLY A 86 8.47 4.46 -3.73
C GLY A 86 8.26 5.26 -5.00
N ALA A 87 7.32 4.85 -5.86
CA ALA A 87 6.98 5.54 -7.10
C ALA A 87 6.41 6.96 -6.84
N ILE A 88 5.44 7.07 -5.93
CA ILE A 88 4.79 8.36 -5.59
C ILE A 88 5.83 9.34 -5.02
N PHE A 89 6.57 8.96 -3.99
CA PHE A 89 7.50 9.89 -3.32
C PHE A 89 8.74 10.22 -4.12
N SER A 90 9.07 9.43 -5.15
CA SER A 90 10.18 9.76 -6.06
C SER A 90 9.85 10.90 -7.02
N ASN A 91 8.56 11.14 -7.28
CA ASN A 91 8.08 12.04 -8.33
C ASN A 91 7.22 13.21 -7.82
N ILE A 92 7.03 13.33 -6.52
CA ILE A 92 6.16 14.35 -5.90
C ILE A 92 6.95 15.11 -4.83
N ASP A 93 6.95 16.43 -4.94
CA ASP A 93 7.35 17.33 -3.86
C ASP A 93 6.09 18.00 -3.25
N ALA A 94 5.59 17.41 -2.17
CA ALA A 94 4.39 17.93 -1.50
C ALA A 94 4.57 19.34 -0.93
N ALA A 95 5.82 19.81 -0.78
CA ALA A 95 6.10 21.15 -0.28
C ALA A 95 5.96 22.23 -1.36
N THR A 96 6.19 21.90 -2.63
CA THR A 96 6.22 22.86 -3.73
C THR A 96 5.19 22.61 -4.81
N ASP A 97 4.78 21.36 -5.00
CA ASP A 97 3.81 21.00 -6.04
C ASP A 97 2.38 21.41 -5.65
N PRO A 98 1.58 21.95 -6.58
CA PRO A 98 0.15 22.18 -6.34
C PRO A 98 -0.57 20.88 -5.96
N THR A 99 -1.54 20.97 -5.05
CA THR A 99 -2.32 19.81 -4.57
C THR A 99 -2.93 19.00 -5.72
N ARG A 100 -3.44 19.68 -6.76
CA ARG A 100 -3.97 19.04 -7.98
C ARG A 100 -2.92 18.16 -8.66
N GLU A 101 -1.69 18.67 -8.78
CA GLU A 101 -0.61 17.95 -9.44
C GLU A 101 -0.11 16.77 -8.60
N VAL A 102 -0.03 16.94 -7.28
CA VAL A 102 0.26 15.84 -6.33
C VAL A 102 -0.74 14.70 -6.50
N VAL A 103 -2.04 15.01 -6.52
CA VAL A 103 -3.10 14.00 -6.71
C VAL A 103 -2.99 13.36 -8.09
N ARG A 104 -2.81 14.16 -9.15
CA ARG A 104 -2.69 13.63 -10.53
C ARG A 104 -1.51 12.68 -10.69
N ARG A 105 -0.32 13.06 -10.21
CA ARG A 105 0.87 12.20 -10.26
C ARG A 105 0.70 10.96 -9.40
N GLY A 106 0.13 11.09 -8.20
CA GLY A 106 -0.15 9.94 -7.33
C GLY A 106 -1.09 8.93 -8.00
N VAL A 107 -2.14 9.40 -8.67
CA VAL A 107 -3.05 8.54 -9.45
C VAL A 107 -2.33 7.92 -10.65
N ALA A 108 -1.51 8.68 -11.37
CA ALA A 108 -0.76 8.18 -12.51
C ALA A 108 0.22 7.06 -12.11
N GLU A 109 0.98 7.24 -11.02
CA GLU A 109 1.88 6.21 -10.50
C GLU A 109 1.12 4.98 -10.02
N TYR A 110 -0.04 5.15 -9.39
CA TYR A 110 -0.90 4.05 -9.02
C TYR A 110 -1.39 3.25 -10.26
N VAL A 111 -1.88 3.93 -11.29
CA VAL A 111 -2.37 3.30 -12.51
C VAL A 111 -1.23 2.64 -13.28
N ASN A 112 -0.05 3.25 -13.35
CA ASN A 112 1.16 2.65 -13.93
C ASN A 112 1.53 1.33 -13.22
N LEU A 113 1.46 1.30 -11.89
CA LEU A 113 1.70 0.08 -11.12
C LEU A 113 0.65 -1.00 -11.40
N VAL A 114 -0.63 -0.61 -11.55
CA VAL A 114 -1.71 -1.51 -11.96
C VAL A 114 -1.44 -2.10 -13.35
N GLU A 115 -0.96 -1.31 -14.30
CA GLU A 115 -0.63 -1.78 -15.66
C GLU A 115 0.57 -2.73 -15.69
N GLN A 116 1.58 -2.45 -14.85
CA GLN A 116 2.76 -3.32 -14.73
C GLN A 116 2.43 -4.67 -14.08
N HIS A 117 1.49 -4.69 -13.11
CA HIS A 117 1.16 -5.86 -12.30
C HIS A 117 -0.36 -6.11 -12.20
N PRO A 118 -1.10 -6.20 -13.33
CA PRO A 118 -2.56 -6.31 -13.29
C PRO A 118 -3.04 -7.57 -12.56
N ASN A 119 -2.30 -8.67 -12.68
CA ASN A 119 -2.65 -9.92 -12.04
C ASN A 119 -2.39 -9.88 -10.52
N VAL A 120 -1.36 -9.16 -10.08
CA VAL A 120 -1.11 -8.94 -8.64
C VAL A 120 -2.24 -8.11 -8.03
N LEU A 121 -2.70 -7.06 -8.74
CA LEU A 121 -3.83 -6.26 -8.26
C LEU A 121 -5.11 -7.10 -8.20
N ARG A 122 -5.43 -7.89 -9.24
CA ARG A 122 -6.57 -8.81 -9.20
C ARG A 122 -6.47 -9.81 -8.05
N PHE A 123 -5.30 -10.41 -7.84
CA PHE A 123 -5.04 -11.32 -6.72
C PHE A 123 -5.34 -10.66 -5.37
N MET A 124 -4.90 -9.41 -5.18
CA MET A 124 -5.14 -8.64 -3.95
C MET A 124 -6.62 -8.27 -3.78
N LEU A 125 -7.29 -7.81 -4.86
CA LEU A 125 -8.70 -7.37 -4.81
C LEU A 125 -9.66 -8.55 -4.66
N GLN A 126 -9.37 -9.69 -5.28
CA GLN A 126 -10.23 -10.87 -5.23
C GLN A 126 -10.09 -11.68 -3.94
N GLY A 127 -9.01 -11.47 -3.17
CA GLY A 127 -8.80 -12.10 -1.86
C GLY A 127 -8.71 -13.63 -1.88
N ARG A 128 -8.39 -14.22 -3.02
CA ARG A 128 -8.53 -15.65 -3.25
C ARG A 128 -7.34 -16.50 -2.84
N PHE A 129 -7.24 -16.79 -1.56
CA PHE A 129 -6.95 -18.17 -1.18
C PHE A 129 -8.29 -18.83 -0.82
N PRO A 130 -8.76 -19.88 -1.55
CA PRO A 130 -10.14 -20.39 -1.51
C PRO A 130 -10.65 -20.90 -0.16
N GLU A 131 -9.83 -20.97 0.85
CA GLU A 131 -10.12 -21.61 2.14
C GLU A 131 -10.53 -20.66 3.27
N GLN A 132 -10.78 -19.35 3.00
CA GLN A 132 -11.01 -18.41 4.10
C GLN A 132 -12.15 -17.43 3.83
N ALA A 133 -13.32 -17.69 4.46
CA ALA A 133 -14.36 -16.69 4.70
C ALA A 133 -13.86 -15.47 5.53
N GLU A 134 -12.67 -15.57 6.13
CA GLU A 134 -11.95 -14.50 6.82
C GLU A 134 -11.19 -13.54 5.89
N SER A 135 -11.10 -13.82 4.59
CA SER A 135 -10.33 -13.02 3.62
C SER A 135 -10.91 -11.61 3.43
N THR A 136 -12.22 -11.45 3.45
CA THR A 136 -12.87 -10.14 3.33
C THR A 136 -12.52 -9.22 4.51
N GLN A 137 -12.53 -9.75 5.74
CA GLN A 137 -12.17 -8.98 6.93
C GLN A 137 -10.69 -8.60 6.94
N ARG A 138 -9.82 -9.46 6.39
CA ARG A 138 -8.39 -9.19 6.30
C ARG A 138 -8.06 -8.19 5.20
N ALA A 139 -8.69 -8.28 4.02
CA ALA A 139 -8.55 -7.27 2.98
C ALA A 139 -9.00 -5.87 3.46
N LEU A 140 -10.07 -5.81 4.26
CA LEU A 140 -10.51 -4.59 4.93
C LEU A 140 -9.48 -4.08 5.95
N ASN A 141 -8.83 -4.97 6.70
CA ASN A 141 -7.79 -4.60 7.66
C ASN A 141 -6.53 -4.11 6.97
N GLU A 142 -6.12 -4.71 5.85
CA GLU A 142 -4.97 -4.27 5.05
C GLU A 142 -5.26 -2.93 4.35
N GLY A 143 -6.45 -2.75 3.80
CA GLY A 143 -6.93 -1.47 3.32
C GLY A 143 -6.87 -0.41 4.43
N ARG A 144 -7.22 -0.78 5.66
CA ARG A 144 -7.12 0.09 6.84
C ARG A 144 -5.67 0.47 7.19
N GLU A 145 -4.71 -0.46 7.09
CA GLU A 145 -3.29 -0.14 7.32
C GLU A 145 -2.73 0.82 6.28
N ILE A 146 -3.06 0.62 5.00
CA ILE A 146 -2.72 1.55 3.92
C ILE A 146 -3.33 2.92 4.20
N THR A 147 -4.61 2.95 4.55
CA THR A 147 -5.38 4.13 4.90
C THR A 147 -4.75 4.90 6.07
N MET A 148 -4.35 4.18 7.14
CA MET A 148 -3.72 4.79 8.30
C MET A 148 -2.34 5.37 7.96
N ALA A 149 -1.53 4.68 7.16
CA ALA A 149 -0.23 5.18 6.71
C ALA A 149 -0.37 6.47 5.86
N PHE A 150 -1.41 6.55 5.04
CA PHE A 150 -1.76 7.78 4.32
C PHE A 150 -2.15 8.91 5.27
N ALA A 151 -3.07 8.65 6.19
CA ALA A 151 -3.53 9.62 7.16
C ALA A 151 -2.38 10.14 8.04
N ASP A 152 -1.46 9.27 8.47
CA ASP A 152 -0.29 9.63 9.27
C ASP A 152 0.69 10.51 8.48
N THR A 153 0.92 10.20 7.20
CA THR A 153 1.77 11.01 6.32
C THR A 153 1.18 12.41 6.15
N PHE A 154 -0.10 12.51 5.83
CA PHE A 154 -0.80 13.80 5.72
C PHE A 154 -0.82 14.56 7.05
N ASN A 155 -1.08 13.88 8.16
CA ASN A 155 -1.09 14.51 9.49
C ASN A 155 0.30 15.05 9.87
N ASN A 156 1.38 14.41 9.41
CA ASN A 156 2.74 14.88 9.63
C ASN A 156 3.08 16.12 8.81
N GLU A 157 2.63 16.18 7.54
CA GLU A 157 2.82 17.36 6.67
C GLU A 157 1.95 18.55 7.13
N LEU A 158 0.78 18.29 7.70
CA LEU A 158 -0.16 19.31 8.20
C LEU A 158 0.06 19.64 9.68
N ARG A 159 1.25 19.39 10.22
CA ARG A 159 1.63 19.73 11.61
C ARG A 159 1.39 21.22 11.88
N GLY A 160 0.45 21.50 12.75
CA GLY A 160 0.01 22.85 13.12
C GLY A 160 -1.47 23.09 12.91
N MET A 161 -2.16 22.28 12.13
CA MET A 161 -3.62 22.22 12.08
C MET A 161 -4.09 21.08 13.01
N GLN A 162 -4.93 21.41 13.99
CA GLN A 162 -5.63 20.38 14.78
C GLN A 162 -6.75 19.80 13.90
N LEU A 163 -6.41 18.82 13.09
CA LEU A 163 -7.35 18.11 12.22
C LEU A 163 -7.98 16.95 12.99
N ASP A 164 -9.25 16.66 12.71
CA ASP A 164 -9.92 15.50 13.27
C ASP A 164 -9.33 14.21 12.69
N PRO A 165 -8.66 13.36 13.48
CA PRO A 165 -8.06 12.12 12.99
C PRO A 165 -9.09 11.14 12.42
N ALA A 166 -10.33 11.16 12.93
CA ALA A 166 -11.39 10.27 12.44
C ALA A 166 -11.85 10.68 11.04
N ALA A 167 -11.95 11.97 10.76
CA ALA A 167 -12.28 12.48 9.43
C ALA A 167 -11.19 12.13 8.42
N LEU A 168 -9.91 12.26 8.79
CA LEU A 168 -8.78 11.85 7.93
C LEU A 168 -8.78 10.35 7.65
N GLN A 169 -9.04 9.50 8.65
CA GLN A 169 -9.12 8.05 8.47
C GLN A 169 -10.29 7.67 7.58
N LEU A 170 -11.45 8.32 7.73
CA LEU A 170 -12.61 8.08 6.88
C LEU A 170 -12.32 8.46 5.43
N ALA A 171 -11.72 9.63 5.21
CA ALA A 171 -11.34 10.10 3.88
C ALA A 171 -10.35 9.16 3.19
N ALA A 172 -9.33 8.71 3.92
CA ALA A 172 -8.35 7.76 3.40
C ALA A 172 -9.01 6.40 3.07
N ALA A 173 -9.95 5.92 3.90
CA ALA A 173 -10.71 4.70 3.63
C ALA A 173 -11.60 4.86 2.38
N ALA A 174 -12.26 6.00 2.21
CA ALA A 174 -13.06 6.31 1.04
C ALA A 174 -12.21 6.37 -0.24
N ALA A 175 -11.05 7.03 -0.18
CA ALA A 175 -10.10 7.11 -1.30
C ALA A 175 -9.58 5.72 -1.71
N PHE A 176 -9.19 4.89 -0.73
CA PHE A 176 -8.76 3.52 -0.97
C PHE A 176 -9.88 2.68 -1.61
N GLY A 177 -11.10 2.77 -1.07
CA GLY A 177 -12.27 2.07 -1.62
C GLY A 177 -12.59 2.50 -3.04
N ALA A 178 -12.54 3.80 -3.33
CA ALA A 178 -12.79 4.34 -4.67
C ALA A 178 -11.71 3.88 -5.67
N CYS A 179 -10.42 3.94 -5.31
CA CYS A 179 -9.33 3.43 -6.14
C CYS A 179 -9.49 1.93 -6.42
N SER A 180 -9.74 1.13 -5.38
CA SER A 180 -9.88 -0.31 -5.49
C SER A 180 -11.06 -0.72 -6.38
N ALA A 181 -12.24 -0.14 -6.14
CA ALA A 181 -13.46 -0.44 -6.91
C ALA A 181 -13.34 0.05 -8.37
N ALA A 182 -12.78 1.24 -8.60
CA ALA A 182 -12.55 1.76 -9.94
C ALA A 182 -11.55 0.89 -10.72
N THR A 183 -10.51 0.41 -10.06
CA THR A 183 -9.51 -0.48 -10.67
C THR A 183 -10.11 -1.84 -11.03
N ASP A 184 -10.86 -2.46 -10.13
CA ASP A 184 -11.55 -3.73 -10.40
C ASP A 184 -12.49 -3.59 -11.59
N TRP A 185 -13.28 -2.52 -11.61
CA TRP A 185 -14.15 -2.19 -12.75
C TRP A 185 -13.35 -1.98 -14.04
N TRP A 186 -12.24 -1.23 -14.02
CA TRP A 186 -11.42 -0.91 -15.19
C TRP A 186 -10.70 -2.14 -15.77
N LEU A 187 -10.12 -2.97 -14.90
CA LEU A 187 -9.45 -4.21 -15.28
C LEU A 187 -10.41 -5.24 -15.88
N GLY A 188 -11.68 -5.23 -15.46
CA GLY A 188 -12.66 -6.23 -15.83
C GLY A 188 -12.42 -7.61 -15.16
N PRO A 189 -13.38 -8.54 -15.33
CA PRO A 189 -13.39 -9.81 -14.60
C PRO A 189 -12.32 -10.81 -15.07
N ASP A 190 -11.88 -10.70 -16.32
CA ASP A 190 -10.97 -11.65 -16.96
C ASP A 190 -9.63 -10.97 -17.27
N PRO A 191 -8.48 -11.61 -16.98
CA PRO A 191 -7.16 -11.10 -17.34
C PRO A 191 -7.01 -10.76 -18.84
N ASP A 192 -7.66 -11.52 -19.72
CA ASP A 192 -7.59 -11.34 -21.17
C ASP A 192 -8.63 -10.35 -21.71
N SER A 193 -9.52 -9.84 -20.85
CA SER A 193 -10.51 -8.84 -21.25
C SER A 193 -9.83 -7.50 -21.57
N PRO A 194 -10.27 -6.79 -22.63
CA PRO A 194 -9.78 -5.46 -22.91
C PRO A 194 -10.17 -4.51 -21.78
N ARG A 195 -9.34 -3.51 -21.52
CA ARG A 195 -9.64 -2.43 -20.57
C ARG A 195 -10.93 -1.72 -20.99
N ARG A 196 -11.75 -1.31 -20.02
CA ARG A 196 -13.04 -0.64 -20.27
C ARG A 196 -12.88 0.76 -20.85
N MET A 197 -11.71 1.39 -20.65
CA MET A 197 -11.34 2.67 -21.24
C MET A 197 -9.82 2.77 -21.39
N PRO A 198 -9.30 3.69 -22.22
CA PRO A 198 -7.88 3.99 -22.32
C PRO A 198 -7.28 4.41 -20.95
N THR A 199 -6.01 4.11 -20.76
CA THR A 199 -5.28 4.38 -19.50
C THR A 199 -5.31 5.87 -19.15
N ASP A 200 -5.01 6.74 -20.11
CA ASP A 200 -5.00 8.20 -19.89
C ASP A 200 -6.38 8.72 -19.49
N GLU A 201 -7.43 8.20 -20.08
CA GLU A 201 -8.80 8.55 -19.75
C GLU A 201 -9.14 8.07 -18.32
N PHE A 202 -8.74 6.86 -17.96
CA PHE A 202 -8.92 6.34 -16.60
C PHE A 202 -8.17 7.16 -15.56
N ILE A 203 -6.91 7.55 -15.84
CA ILE A 203 -6.13 8.45 -14.97
C ILE A 203 -6.87 9.78 -14.77
N ASN A 204 -7.37 10.39 -15.83
CA ASN A 204 -8.07 11.67 -15.75
C ASN A 204 -9.36 11.59 -14.92
N HIS A 205 -10.17 10.55 -15.15
CA HIS A 205 -11.41 10.32 -14.39
C HIS A 205 -11.13 10.04 -12.92
N LEU A 206 -10.19 9.13 -12.64
CA LEU A 206 -9.82 8.78 -11.26
C LEU A 206 -9.22 9.99 -10.53
N THR A 207 -8.40 10.80 -11.19
CA THR A 207 -7.87 12.05 -10.63
C THR A 207 -8.99 13.00 -10.23
N THR A 208 -10.02 13.16 -11.07
CA THR A 208 -11.18 14.01 -10.77
C THR A 208 -11.94 13.51 -9.53
N ILE A 209 -12.15 12.19 -9.42
CA ILE A 209 -12.79 11.58 -8.25
C ILE A 209 -11.95 11.79 -6.99
N MET A 210 -10.63 11.58 -7.08
CA MET A 210 -9.74 11.79 -5.94
C MET A 210 -9.66 13.24 -5.49
N LEU A 211 -9.64 14.19 -6.41
CA LEU A 211 -9.72 15.63 -6.08
C LEU A 211 -11.05 15.98 -5.39
N GLY A 212 -12.15 15.38 -5.84
CA GLY A 212 -13.45 15.50 -5.16
C GLY A 212 -13.39 14.98 -3.71
N THR A 213 -12.74 13.85 -3.48
CA THR A 213 -12.53 13.30 -2.15
C THR A 213 -11.68 14.21 -1.28
N VAL A 214 -10.58 14.76 -1.82
CA VAL A 214 -9.70 15.71 -1.11
C VAL A 214 -10.46 16.98 -0.75
N ASN A 215 -11.23 17.57 -1.68
CA ASN A 215 -12.03 18.76 -1.44
C ASN A 215 -13.13 18.51 -0.40
N GLY A 216 -13.87 17.40 -0.51
CA GLY A 216 -14.88 17.01 0.48
C GLY A 216 -14.29 16.78 1.87
N THR A 217 -13.07 16.25 1.95
CA THR A 217 -12.35 16.10 3.22
C THR A 217 -11.98 17.46 3.81
N ALA A 218 -11.50 18.40 3.01
CA ALA A 218 -11.23 19.75 3.45
C ALA A 218 -12.50 20.44 3.99
N ASP A 219 -13.64 20.26 3.32
CA ASP A 219 -14.93 20.77 3.79
C ASP A 219 -15.34 20.15 5.15
N LEU A 220 -15.18 18.83 5.34
CA LEU A 220 -15.44 18.15 6.62
C LEU A 220 -14.54 18.69 7.75
N LEU A 221 -13.32 19.05 7.44
CA LEU A 221 -12.35 19.60 8.39
C LEU A 221 -12.54 21.11 8.64
N GLY A 222 -13.50 21.76 7.97
CA GLY A 222 -13.76 23.19 8.09
C GLY A 222 -12.64 24.06 7.52
N VAL A 223 -11.88 23.55 6.56
CA VAL A 223 -10.83 24.29 5.84
C VAL A 223 -11.23 24.55 4.40
N ALA A 224 -10.80 25.68 3.86
CA ALA A 224 -10.88 25.94 2.42
C ALA A 224 -9.59 25.44 1.79
N LEU A 225 -9.69 24.67 0.71
CA LEU A 225 -8.57 24.15 -0.05
C LEU A 225 -8.53 24.81 -1.43
N ASP A 226 -7.41 25.42 -1.77
CA ASP A 226 -7.11 25.85 -3.13
C ASP A 226 -6.24 24.75 -3.80
N PRO A 227 -6.78 23.96 -4.73
CA PRO A 227 -6.05 22.84 -5.31
C PRO A 227 -4.88 23.27 -6.22
N ASP A 228 -4.81 24.53 -6.61
CA ASP A 228 -3.76 25.06 -7.48
C ASP A 228 -2.56 25.64 -6.69
N ARG A 229 -2.56 25.42 -5.36
CA ARG A 229 -1.45 25.78 -4.46
C ARG A 229 -0.89 24.53 -3.76
N PRO A 230 0.39 24.60 -3.29
CA PRO A 230 0.95 23.58 -2.41
C PRO A 230 0.07 23.37 -1.18
N ILE A 231 -0.01 22.12 -0.68
CA ILE A 231 -1.02 21.75 0.33
C ILE A 231 -0.91 22.57 1.63
N HIS A 232 0.30 22.90 2.06
CA HIS A 232 0.52 23.69 3.27
C HIS A 232 0.08 25.14 3.14
N ASP A 233 0.10 25.71 1.91
CA ASP A 233 -0.36 27.05 1.58
C ASP A 233 -1.84 27.06 1.15
N ALA A 234 -2.34 25.92 0.69
CA ALA A 234 -3.67 25.76 0.13
C ALA A 234 -4.77 25.74 1.20
N MET A 235 -4.43 25.31 2.42
CA MET A 235 -5.39 25.15 3.50
C MET A 235 -5.50 26.42 4.34
N GLN A 236 -6.67 27.05 4.30
CA GLN A 236 -7.02 28.20 5.15
C GLN A 236 -8.22 27.83 6.01
N ARG A 237 -8.19 28.14 7.31
CA ARG A 237 -9.38 27.98 8.16
C ARG A 237 -10.51 28.86 7.58
N ARG A 238 -11.66 28.27 7.31
CA ARG A 238 -12.86 29.05 6.99
C ARG A 238 -13.14 29.94 8.20
N ALA A 239 -13.29 31.26 7.95
CA ALA A 239 -13.79 32.17 8.96
C ALA A 239 -15.14 31.62 9.43
N ALA A 240 -15.32 31.50 10.75
CA ALA A 240 -16.58 31.08 11.33
C ALA A 240 -17.66 32.02 10.76
N ALA A 241 -18.58 31.43 9.99
CA ALA A 241 -19.75 32.16 9.52
C ALA A 241 -20.55 32.55 10.78
N GLY A 242 -20.53 33.83 11.10
CA GLY A 242 -21.28 34.45 12.19
C GLY A 242 -22.78 34.43 11.95
#